data_614340f3f366d71c17327cb5bd9d7791
#
_entry.id   614340f3f366d71c17327cb5bd9d7791
#
_cell.length_a   1.000
_cell.length_b   1.000
_cell.length_c   1.000
_cell.angle_alpha   90.00
_cell.angle_beta   90.00
_cell.angle_gamma   90.00
#
_symmetry.space_group_name_H-M   'P 1'
#
loop_
_entity.id
_entity.type
_entity.pdbx_description
1 polymer ?
#
loop_
_entity_poly.entity_id
_entity_poly.type
_entity_poly.pdbx_seq_one_letter_code
_entity_poly.pdbx_strand_id
1 'polypeptide(L)'
;MKIAIYSQKYKVEYHPLLSSIFQELRSHGDTIRVEADLLRHYREQTPLEGVETFHSVEDLPADTSLMLTIGGDGTILWAMTYIQHLQIPILGINAGRLGF
;
A
#
# COMPACT_ATOMS: atom_id res chain seq x y z
N MET A 1 -0.69 6.39 13.22
CA MET A 1 -0.73 7.04 11.90
C MET A 1 -1.72 6.32 10.99
N LYS A 2 -2.19 7.00 9.99
CA LYS A 2 -3.08 6.40 8.98
C LYS A 2 -2.25 6.16 7.72
N ILE A 3 -2.08 4.91 7.35
CA ILE A 3 -1.20 4.50 6.26
C ILE A 3 -2.04 3.90 5.14
N ALA A 4 -1.85 4.38 3.92
CA ALA A 4 -2.46 3.80 2.73
C ALA A 4 -1.41 2.95 2.00
N ILE A 5 -1.82 1.80 1.49
CA ILE A 5 -0.90 0.89 0.78
C ILE A 5 -1.44 0.63 -0.62
N TYR A 6 -0.59 0.82 -1.60
CA TYR A 6 -0.97 0.75 -3.01
C TYR A 6 0.09 0.02 -3.81
N SER A 7 -0.37 -0.77 -4.78
CA SER A 7 0.48 -1.33 -5.82
C SER A 7 -0.29 -1.26 -7.13
N GLN A 8 0.36 -0.78 -8.17
CA GLN A 8 -0.28 -0.68 -9.47
C GLN A 8 -0.65 -2.06 -10.02
N LYS A 9 0.20 -3.05 -9.75
CA LYS A 9 -0.04 -4.40 -10.22
C LYS A 9 0.50 -5.38 -9.20
N TYR A 10 -0.38 -6.23 -8.65
CA TYR A 10 0.04 -7.23 -7.69
C TYR A 10 0.91 -8.29 -8.36
N LYS A 11 1.96 -8.71 -7.66
CA LYS A 11 2.78 -9.86 -8.04
C LYS A 11 2.93 -10.75 -6.82
N VAL A 12 2.92 -12.06 -7.06
CA VAL A 12 3.02 -13.02 -5.96
C VAL A 12 4.32 -12.83 -5.17
N GLU A 13 5.37 -12.35 -5.81
CA GLU A 13 6.66 -12.10 -5.16
C GLU A 13 6.55 -11.02 -4.08
N TYR A 14 5.53 -10.17 -4.16
CA TYR A 14 5.32 -9.11 -3.16
C TYR A 14 4.71 -9.63 -1.87
N HIS A 15 4.18 -10.85 -1.88
CA HIS A 15 3.41 -11.35 -0.74
C HIS A 15 4.20 -11.36 0.58
N PRO A 16 5.43 -11.90 0.61
CA PRO A 16 6.18 -11.90 1.87
C PRO A 16 6.47 -10.48 2.38
N LEU A 17 6.78 -9.57 1.47
CA LEU A 17 7.03 -8.18 1.84
C LEU A 17 5.78 -7.53 2.41
N LEU A 18 4.63 -7.75 1.75
CA LEU A 18 3.37 -7.22 2.26
C LEU A 18 3.05 -7.77 3.63
N SER A 19 3.28 -9.07 3.86
CA SER A 19 3.05 -9.67 5.16
C SER A 19 3.89 -9.00 6.24
N SER A 20 5.16 -8.74 5.94
CA SER A 20 6.05 -8.05 6.88
C SER A 20 5.58 -6.63 7.16
N ILE A 21 5.15 -5.92 6.12
CA ILE A 21 4.67 -4.55 6.27
C ILE A 21 3.42 -4.51 7.15
N PHE A 22 2.45 -5.39 6.88
CA PHE A 22 1.23 -5.42 7.68
C PHE A 22 1.53 -5.72 9.14
N GLN A 23 2.42 -6.68 9.39
CA GLN A 23 2.79 -7.05 10.75
C GLN A 23 3.45 -5.89 11.47
N GLU A 24 4.38 -5.22 10.80
CA GLU A 24 5.11 -4.11 11.41
C GLU A 24 4.18 -2.96 11.73
N LEU A 25 3.32 -2.58 10.78
CA LEU A 25 2.40 -1.47 11.00
C LEU A 25 1.41 -1.77 12.12
N ARG A 26 0.94 -3.00 12.19
CA ARG A 26 0.02 -3.39 13.25
C ARG A 26 0.69 -3.34 14.62
N SER A 27 1.94 -3.73 14.70
CA SER A 27 2.65 -3.70 15.97
C SER A 27 2.84 -2.27 16.49
N HIS A 28 2.80 -1.29 15.59
CA HIS A 28 2.88 0.12 15.98
C HIS A 28 1.52 0.75 16.22
N GLY A 29 0.44 0.01 16.02
CA GLY A 29 -0.90 0.55 16.22
C GLY A 29 -1.40 1.43 15.10
N ASP A 30 -0.80 1.35 13.92
CA ASP A 30 -1.20 2.16 12.77
C ASP A 30 -2.51 1.65 12.19
N THR A 31 -3.30 2.59 11.64
CA THR A 31 -4.50 2.26 10.88
C THR A 31 -4.10 2.06 9.43
N ILE A 32 -4.52 0.95 8.83
CA ILE A 32 -4.10 0.56 7.50
C ILE A 32 -5.28 0.55 6.55
N ARG A 33 -5.14 1.21 5.40
CA ARG A 33 -6.06 1.09 4.28
C ARG A 33 -5.29 0.55 3.10
N VAL A 34 -5.86 -0.43 2.42
CA VAL A 34 -5.20 -1.11 1.32
C VAL A 34 -6.06 -0.95 0.07
N GLU A 35 -5.43 -0.66 -1.06
CA GLU A 35 -6.16 -0.57 -2.32
C GLU A 35 -6.89 -1.90 -2.57
N ALA A 36 -8.12 -1.81 -3.07
CA ALA A 36 -9.03 -2.94 -3.07
C ALA A 36 -8.52 -4.16 -3.86
N ASP A 37 -7.95 -3.93 -5.04
CA ASP A 37 -7.44 -5.05 -5.84
C ASP A 37 -6.24 -5.70 -5.19
N LEU A 38 -5.36 -4.90 -4.61
CA LEU A 38 -4.19 -5.42 -3.91
C LEU A 38 -4.63 -6.28 -2.74
N LEU A 39 -5.58 -5.80 -1.96
CA LEU A 39 -6.06 -6.55 -0.80
C LEU A 39 -6.75 -7.84 -1.21
N ARG A 40 -7.53 -7.80 -2.29
CA ARG A 40 -8.20 -8.99 -2.79
C ARG A 40 -7.19 -10.08 -3.15
N HIS A 41 -6.14 -9.72 -3.87
CA HIS A 41 -5.10 -10.68 -4.25
C HIS A 41 -4.36 -11.22 -3.03
N TYR A 42 -4.05 -10.34 -2.08
CA TYR A 42 -3.36 -10.76 -0.86
C TYR A 42 -4.19 -11.77 -0.10
N ARG A 43 -5.49 -11.51 0.05
CA ARG A 43 -6.39 -12.39 0.81
C ARG A 43 -6.61 -13.73 0.15
N GLU A 44 -6.30 -13.88 -1.12
CA GLU A 44 -6.36 -15.19 -1.77
C GLU A 44 -5.35 -16.17 -1.19
N GLN A 45 -4.31 -15.68 -0.55
CA GLN A 45 -3.26 -16.53 0.02
C GLN A 45 -3.24 -16.47 1.54
N THR A 46 -3.50 -15.33 2.13
CA THR A 46 -3.39 -15.15 3.57
C THR A 46 -4.55 -14.31 4.09
N PRO A 47 -5.30 -14.82 5.07
CA PRO A 47 -6.35 -14.00 5.68
C PRO A 47 -5.73 -12.75 6.32
N LEU A 48 -6.46 -11.65 6.21
CA LEU A 48 -6.01 -10.40 6.82
C LEU A 48 -7.25 -9.66 7.29
N GLU A 49 -7.29 -9.34 8.58
CA GLU A 49 -8.39 -8.61 9.18
C GLU A 49 -7.86 -7.34 9.82
N GLY A 50 -8.78 -6.44 10.16
CA GLY A 50 -8.39 -5.21 10.83
C GLY A 50 -7.84 -4.15 9.90
N VAL A 51 -8.00 -4.31 8.59
CA VAL A 51 -7.61 -3.31 7.61
C VAL A 51 -8.85 -2.89 6.83
N GLU A 52 -8.82 -1.68 6.30
CA GLU A 52 -9.90 -1.15 5.47
C GLU A 52 -9.41 -1.06 4.03
N THR A 53 -10.35 -0.92 3.10
CA THR A 53 -10.01 -0.79 1.68
C THR A 53 -10.25 0.61 1.20
N PHE A 54 -9.59 0.98 0.11
CA PHE A 54 -9.97 2.14 -0.67
C PHE A 54 -9.98 1.75 -2.14
N HIS A 55 -10.93 2.30 -2.89
CA HIS A 55 -11.07 2.03 -4.32
C HIS A 55 -10.52 3.16 -5.14
N SER A 56 -10.61 4.37 -4.61
CA SER A 56 -10.09 5.54 -5.28
C SER A 56 -9.53 6.49 -4.24
N VAL A 57 -8.82 7.50 -4.71
CA VAL A 57 -8.18 8.47 -3.83
C VAL A 57 -9.20 9.19 -2.93
N GLU A 58 -10.43 9.36 -3.42
CA GLU A 58 -11.48 10.04 -2.66
C GLU A 58 -11.89 9.27 -1.42
N ASP A 59 -11.60 7.99 -1.37
CA ASP A 59 -11.90 7.16 -0.20
C ASP A 59 -10.90 7.36 0.92
N LEU A 60 -9.79 8.02 0.66
CA LEU A 60 -8.76 8.20 1.67
C LEU A 60 -9.10 9.35 2.60
N PRO A 61 -8.95 9.17 3.92
CA PRO A 61 -9.13 10.29 4.83
C PRO A 61 -8.16 11.42 4.54
N ALA A 62 -8.62 12.64 4.75
CA ALA A 62 -7.78 13.82 4.52
C ALA A 62 -6.53 13.81 5.42
N ASP A 63 -6.61 13.14 6.56
CA ASP A 63 -5.49 13.05 7.49
C ASP A 63 -4.65 11.79 7.30
N THR A 64 -4.72 11.17 6.12
CA THR A 64 -3.82 10.07 5.78
C THR A 64 -2.38 10.56 5.87
N SER A 65 -1.57 9.84 6.64
CA SER A 65 -0.21 10.29 6.96
C SER A 65 0.78 9.96 5.86
N LEU A 66 0.58 8.86 5.16
CA LEU A 66 1.59 8.34 4.24
C LEU A 66 0.94 7.33 3.30
N MET A 67 1.39 7.32 2.05
CA MET A 67 1.07 6.24 1.12
C MET A 67 2.32 5.43 0.85
N LEU A 68 2.27 4.14 1.14
CA LEU A 68 3.33 3.20 0.78
C LEU A 68 2.98 2.58 -0.56
N THR A 69 3.93 2.59 -1.49
CA THR A 69 3.72 1.92 -2.78
C THR A 69 4.71 0.79 -2.91
N ILE A 70 4.25 -0.33 -3.45
CA ILE A 70 5.09 -1.50 -3.66
C ILE A 70 5.09 -1.79 -5.15
N GLY A 71 6.28 -1.90 -5.74
CA GLY A 71 6.38 -2.17 -7.16
C GLY A 71 7.68 -1.66 -7.74
N GLY A 72 7.68 -1.41 -9.04
CA GLY A 72 8.82 -0.83 -9.73
C GLY A 72 8.71 0.69 -9.80
N ASP A 73 9.58 1.28 -10.61
CA ASP A 73 9.68 2.74 -10.72
C ASP A 73 8.36 3.38 -11.18
N GLY A 74 7.63 2.71 -12.06
CA GLY A 74 6.39 3.26 -12.58
C GLY A 74 5.29 3.37 -11.54
N THR A 75 5.36 2.57 -10.48
CA THR A 75 4.33 2.60 -9.45
C THR A 75 4.35 3.92 -8.69
N ILE A 76 5.54 4.43 -8.39
CA ILE A 76 5.65 5.72 -7.70
C ILE A 76 5.08 6.84 -8.56
N LEU A 77 5.43 6.85 -9.84
CA LEU A 77 4.91 7.88 -10.75
C LEU A 77 3.40 7.82 -10.85
N TRP A 78 2.87 6.60 -10.95
CA TRP A 78 1.42 6.42 -11.00
C TRP A 78 0.75 6.92 -9.73
N ALA A 79 1.33 6.59 -8.58
CA ALA A 79 0.78 7.04 -7.30
C ALA A 79 0.81 8.55 -7.16
N MET A 80 1.88 9.20 -7.62
CA MET A 80 1.95 10.65 -7.59
C MET A 80 0.83 11.29 -8.40
N THR A 81 0.52 10.73 -9.56
CA THR A 81 -0.60 11.20 -10.36
C THR A 81 -1.93 10.97 -9.66
N TYR A 82 -2.03 9.82 -9.00
CA TYR A 82 -3.25 9.35 -8.37
C TYR A 82 -3.66 10.24 -7.20
N ILE A 83 -2.68 10.73 -6.41
CA ILE A 83 -2.98 11.51 -5.20
C ILE A 83 -2.48 12.95 -5.24
N GLN A 84 -2.16 13.46 -6.44
CA GLN A 84 -1.47 14.73 -6.58
C GLN A 84 -2.12 15.90 -5.83
N HIS A 85 -3.43 15.89 -5.65
CA HIS A 85 -4.13 17.00 -5.01
C HIS A 85 -4.33 16.81 -3.51
N LEU A 86 -3.88 15.70 -2.94
CA LEU A 86 -4.10 15.41 -1.53
C LEU A 86 -2.91 15.71 -0.63
N GLN A 87 -1.76 16.00 -1.22
CA GLN A 87 -0.54 16.30 -0.46
C GLN A 87 -0.17 15.22 0.54
N ILE A 88 -0.39 13.97 0.17
CA ILE A 88 0.01 12.82 0.99
C ILE A 88 1.42 12.42 0.59
N PRO A 89 2.38 12.35 1.55
CA PRO A 89 3.72 11.86 1.22
C PRO A 89 3.68 10.43 0.71
N ILE A 90 4.54 10.12 -0.25
CA ILE A 90 4.64 8.78 -0.84
C ILE A 90 6.01 8.20 -0.52
N LEU A 91 6.03 6.98 0.00
CA LEU A 91 7.26 6.21 0.17
C LEU A 91 7.16 4.99 -0.73
N GLY A 92 8.05 4.90 -1.70
CA GLY A 92 8.05 3.79 -2.63
C GLY A 92 9.01 2.70 -2.21
N ILE A 93 8.55 1.46 -2.27
CA ILE A 93 9.36 0.29 -2.02
C ILE A 93 9.53 -0.45 -3.34
N ASN A 94 10.77 -0.50 -3.83
CA ASN A 94 11.06 -1.13 -5.09
C ASN A 94 11.31 -2.62 -4.88
N ALA A 95 10.24 -3.41 -4.96
CA ALA A 95 10.30 -4.84 -4.67
C ALA A 95 10.88 -5.65 -5.82
N GLY A 96 10.98 -5.05 -7.01
CA GLY A 96 11.50 -5.76 -8.17
C GLY A 96 13.00 -5.69 -8.31
N ARG A 97 13.69 -4.97 -7.43
CA ARG A 97 15.13 -4.74 -7.56
C ARG A 97 15.86 -5.02 -6.27
N LEU A 98 15.54 -6.13 -5.68
CA LEU A 98 16.18 -6.50 -4.42
C LEU A 98 17.66 -6.75 -4.65
N GLY A 99 18.49 -6.23 -3.77
CA GLY A 99 19.91 -6.50 -3.80
C GLY A 99 20.71 -5.69 -4.80
N PHE A 100 20.11 -4.72 -5.43
CA PHE A 100 20.79 -3.89 -6.42
C PHE A 100 22.00 -3.18 -5.85
#